data_c488e027e5f0785353fa46539ec78ca4
#
_entry.id   c488e027e5f0785353fa46539ec78ca4
#
_cell.length_a   1.000
_cell.length_b   1.000
_cell.length_c   1.000
_cell.angle_alpha   90.00
_cell.angle_beta   90.00
_cell.angle_gamma   90.00
#
_symmetry.space_group_name_H-M   'P 1'
#
loop_
_entity.id
_entity.type
_entity.pdbx_description
1 polymer ?
#
loop_
_entity_poly.entity_id
_entity_poly.type
_entity_poly.pdbx_seq_one_letter_code
_entity_poly.pdbx_strand_id
1 'polypeptide(L)'
;PPGSTASAEGTSASIDITTDKFSVRFKQFAISKDYGGNPCLMIYYDYTNSGDSQSSAFVDFTLQASQNGEALEGTYPEASDDAVDNYMSTIDPGKTVTVCQVFLLKDTTSDVTLQGKETLNVSGGQTTSQILKLK
;
A
#
# COMPACT_ATOMS: atom_id res chain seq x y z
N PRO A 1 -10.72 -11.57 7.05
CA PRO A 1 -10.48 -11.43 6.81
C PRO A 1 -10.47 -11.50 6.60
N PRO A 2 -10.84 -11.40 6.92
CA PRO A 2 -10.69 -11.37 6.32
C PRO A 2 -10.27 -11.13 5.63
N GLY A 3 -10.46 -10.90 5.71
CA GLY A 3 -10.20 -10.67 4.94
C GLY A 3 -9.23 -10.72 4.39
N SER A 4 -8.77 -10.78 4.51
CA SER A 4 -7.93 -10.82 3.92
C SER A 4 -7.79 -11.63 3.11
N THR A 5 -7.99 -12.15 3.36
CA THR A 5 -7.80 -12.95 2.64
C THR A 5 -8.55 -13.04 1.68
N ALA A 6 -9.49 -12.81 1.97
CA ALA A 6 -10.26 -12.93 1.04
C ALA A 6 -9.83 -12.52 -0.16
N SER A 7 -9.34 -11.59 -0.11
CA SER A 7 -8.87 -11.14 -1.22
C SER A 7 -8.30 -12.11 -2.01
N ALA A 8 -7.93 -13.05 -1.45
CA ALA A 8 -7.22 -13.87 -2.16
C ALA A 8 -8.04 -14.71 -2.90
N GLU A 9 -9.19 -14.78 -2.79
CA GLU A 9 -9.95 -15.60 -3.44
C GLU A 9 -9.67 -15.83 -4.76
N GLY A 10 -8.62 -15.97 -5.15
CA GLY A 10 -8.26 -16.38 -6.41
C GLY A 10 -8.64 -15.50 -7.51
N THR A 11 -9.46 -14.68 -7.31
CA THR A 11 -9.84 -13.88 -8.39
C THR A 11 -9.07 -12.62 -8.43
N SER A 12 -8.55 -12.21 -7.34
CA SER A 12 -7.81 -11.00 -7.37
C SER A 12 -6.38 -11.26 -7.14
N ALA A 13 -5.56 -10.54 -7.83
CA ALA A 13 -4.15 -10.54 -7.54
C ALA A 13 -3.93 -9.83 -6.22
N SER A 14 -2.80 -10.02 -5.62
CA SER A 14 -2.34 -9.21 -4.51
C SER A 14 -1.34 -8.21 -5.02
N ILE A 15 -1.16 -7.14 -4.27
CA ILE A 15 -0.09 -6.20 -4.57
C ILE A 15 1.22 -6.97 -4.40
N ASP A 16 1.94 -7.15 -5.49
CA ASP A 16 3.17 -7.92 -5.50
C ASP A 16 3.97 -7.50 -6.71
N ILE A 17 5.06 -6.80 -6.49
CA ILE A 17 5.89 -6.32 -7.57
C ILE A 17 7.36 -6.54 -7.20
N THR A 18 8.15 -7.01 -8.14
CA THR A 18 9.56 -7.25 -7.92
C THR A 18 10.33 -6.68 -9.11
N THR A 19 11.28 -5.81 -8.83
CA THR A 19 12.14 -5.21 -9.85
C THR A 19 13.59 -5.36 -9.42
N ASP A 20 14.50 -4.89 -10.26
CA ASP A 20 15.91 -4.91 -9.92
C ASP A 20 16.23 -4.04 -8.73
N LYS A 21 15.40 -3.06 -8.46
CA LYS A 21 15.67 -2.07 -7.43
C LYS A 21 14.89 -2.27 -6.15
N PHE A 22 13.74 -2.91 -6.22
CA PHE A 22 12.92 -3.09 -5.02
C PHE A 22 11.88 -4.17 -5.23
N SER A 23 11.28 -4.61 -4.12
CA SER A 23 10.10 -5.44 -4.18
C SER A 23 9.09 -4.96 -3.14
N VAL A 24 7.82 -5.16 -3.43
CA VAL A 24 6.72 -4.80 -2.54
C VAL A 24 5.73 -5.95 -2.52
N ARG A 25 5.32 -6.35 -1.32
CA ARG A 25 4.31 -7.40 -1.15
C ARG A 25 3.28 -6.97 -0.14
N PHE A 26 2.02 -7.11 -0.51
CA PHE A 26 0.91 -6.80 0.38
C PHE A 26 0.99 -7.68 1.63
N LYS A 27 0.69 -7.10 2.78
CA LYS A 27 0.70 -7.84 4.04
C LYS A 27 -0.69 -7.92 4.65
N GLN A 28 -1.31 -6.80 4.89
CA GLN A 28 -2.64 -6.76 5.50
C GLN A 28 -3.23 -5.36 5.39
N PHE A 29 -4.50 -5.23 5.72
CA PHE A 29 -5.12 -3.91 5.82
C PHE A 29 -5.96 -3.84 7.10
N ALA A 30 -6.25 -2.62 7.51
CA ALA A 30 -7.11 -2.39 8.67
C ALA A 30 -7.91 -1.13 8.43
N ILE A 31 -9.08 -1.05 9.04
CA ILE A 31 -9.89 0.16 9.02
C ILE A 31 -9.74 0.80 10.39
N SER A 32 -9.42 2.07 10.40
CA SER A 32 -9.18 2.80 11.63
C SER A 32 -9.76 4.21 11.49
N LYS A 33 -9.31 5.14 12.31
CA LYS A 33 -9.71 6.54 12.21
C LYS A 33 -8.50 7.39 11.98
N ASP A 34 -8.67 8.43 11.17
CA ASP A 34 -7.58 9.34 10.91
C ASP A 34 -7.57 10.43 11.97
N TYR A 35 -6.62 11.35 11.87
CA TYR A 35 -6.43 12.40 12.85
C TYR A 35 -7.65 13.33 12.99
N GLY A 36 -8.53 13.33 12.00
CA GLY A 36 -9.76 14.10 12.07
C GLY A 36 -10.97 13.29 12.51
N GLY A 37 -10.76 12.03 12.89
CA GLY A 37 -11.86 11.19 13.34
C GLY A 37 -12.64 10.51 12.24
N ASN A 38 -12.17 10.58 11.01
CA ASN A 38 -12.85 9.97 9.86
C ASN A 38 -12.34 8.56 9.60
N PRO A 39 -13.15 7.67 9.04
CA PRO A 39 -12.67 6.32 8.76
C PRO A 39 -11.54 6.34 7.74
N CYS A 40 -10.51 5.58 7.99
CA CYS A 40 -9.39 5.50 7.07
C CYS A 40 -9.00 4.04 6.87
N LEU A 41 -8.36 3.78 5.72
CA LEU A 41 -7.91 2.46 5.36
C LEU A 41 -6.39 2.45 5.47
N MET A 42 -5.86 1.54 6.28
CA MET A 42 -4.43 1.40 6.47
C MET A 42 -3.98 0.17 5.68
N ILE A 43 -3.12 0.39 4.71
CA ILE A 43 -2.60 -0.68 3.85
C ILE A 43 -1.16 -0.95 4.24
N TYR A 44 -0.89 -2.15 4.73
CA TYR A 44 0.45 -2.55 5.13
C TYR A 44 1.07 -3.43 4.06
N TYR A 45 2.31 -3.13 3.70
CA TYR A 45 3.05 -3.99 2.78
C TYR A 45 4.53 -4.00 3.17
N ASP A 46 5.23 -5.03 2.73
CA ASP A 46 6.66 -5.13 2.98
C ASP A 46 7.40 -4.58 1.77
N TYR A 47 8.31 -3.67 2.04
CA TYR A 47 9.16 -3.06 1.02
C TYR A 47 10.59 -3.55 1.25
N THR A 48 11.22 -4.05 0.19
CA THR A 48 12.61 -4.47 0.22
C THR A 48 13.40 -3.61 -0.75
N ASN A 49 14.51 -3.05 -0.28
CA ASN A 49 15.40 -2.30 -1.16
C ASN A 49 16.40 -3.31 -1.75
N SER A 50 16.24 -3.63 -3.03
CA SER A 50 17.10 -4.58 -3.73
C SER A 50 18.18 -3.88 -4.55
N GLY A 51 18.24 -2.56 -4.51
CA GLY A 51 19.19 -1.80 -5.30
C GLY A 51 20.53 -1.64 -4.60
N ASP A 52 21.37 -0.79 -5.17
CA ASP A 52 22.71 -0.58 -4.68
C ASP A 52 22.86 0.62 -3.75
N SER A 53 21.84 1.41 -3.63
CA SER A 53 21.93 2.62 -2.80
C SER A 53 20.68 2.75 -1.96
N GLN A 54 20.72 3.63 -0.97
CA GLN A 54 19.59 3.85 -0.09
C GLN A 54 18.40 4.38 -0.87
N SER A 55 17.21 3.98 -0.48
CA SER A 55 15.99 4.42 -1.11
C SER A 55 14.84 4.35 -0.10
N SER A 56 13.62 4.58 -0.57
CA SER A 56 12.45 4.48 0.29
C SER A 56 11.27 3.97 -0.50
N ALA A 57 10.28 3.44 0.19
CA ALA A 57 9.06 3.00 -0.47
C ALA A 57 8.39 4.17 -1.18
N PHE A 58 8.40 5.34 -0.56
CA PHE A 58 7.83 6.54 -1.14
C PHE A 58 8.45 6.88 -2.50
N VAL A 59 9.76 6.70 -2.63
CA VAL A 59 10.47 7.03 -3.86
C VAL A 59 10.26 5.96 -4.93
N ASP A 60 10.28 4.70 -4.54
CA ASP A 60 10.27 3.59 -5.51
C ASP A 60 8.89 3.16 -5.97
N PHE A 61 7.89 3.25 -5.12
CA PHE A 61 6.60 2.63 -5.36
C PHE A 61 5.44 3.60 -5.15
N THR A 62 4.51 3.62 -6.08
CA THR A 62 3.30 4.42 -5.95
C THR A 62 2.10 3.51 -5.79
N LEU A 63 1.35 3.68 -4.72
CA LEU A 63 0.12 2.94 -4.48
C LEU A 63 -1.05 3.91 -4.49
N GLN A 64 -2.07 3.57 -5.26
CA GLN A 64 -3.29 4.36 -5.34
C GLN A 64 -4.47 3.49 -4.94
N ALA A 65 -5.47 4.10 -4.34
CA ALA A 65 -6.68 3.40 -3.93
C ALA A 65 -7.90 4.15 -4.44
N SER A 66 -8.95 3.41 -4.75
CA SER A 66 -10.21 4.02 -5.20
C SER A 66 -11.39 3.22 -4.69
N GLN A 67 -12.52 3.88 -4.54
CA GLN A 67 -13.79 3.27 -4.20
C GLN A 67 -14.83 3.77 -5.19
N ASN A 68 -15.60 2.86 -5.75
CA ASN A 68 -16.67 3.22 -6.68
C ASN A 68 -16.19 4.14 -7.81
N GLY A 69 -14.96 3.90 -8.26
CA GLY A 69 -14.40 4.67 -9.35
C GLY A 69 -13.80 6.02 -8.97
N GLU A 70 -13.78 6.33 -7.67
CA GLU A 70 -13.22 7.62 -7.22
C GLU A 70 -11.96 7.41 -6.43
N ALA A 71 -10.92 8.17 -6.75
CA ALA A 71 -9.65 8.05 -6.06
C ALA A 71 -9.79 8.49 -4.60
N LEU A 72 -9.14 7.76 -3.71
CA LEU A 72 -9.11 8.11 -2.30
C LEU A 72 -7.88 8.97 -2.02
N GLU A 73 -8.04 9.92 -1.11
CA GLU A 73 -6.95 10.80 -0.74
C GLU A 73 -6.13 10.19 0.39
N GLY A 74 -4.85 10.50 0.44
CA GLY A 74 -4.01 10.07 1.53
C GLY A 74 -4.34 10.83 2.80
N THR A 75 -4.14 10.19 3.93
CA THR A 75 -4.36 10.82 5.22
C THR A 75 -3.40 10.18 6.23
N TYR A 76 -3.53 10.53 7.50
CA TYR A 76 -2.70 9.97 8.56
C TYR A 76 -3.58 9.39 9.65
N PRO A 77 -3.14 8.31 10.31
CA PRO A 77 -3.96 7.69 11.37
C PRO A 77 -3.97 8.56 12.62
N GLU A 78 -4.99 8.35 13.45
CA GLU A 78 -5.10 9.07 14.70
C GLU A 78 -3.98 8.67 15.66
N ALA A 79 -3.65 7.40 15.70
CA ALA A 79 -2.59 6.89 16.56
C ALA A 79 -1.30 6.75 15.76
N SER A 80 -0.16 6.94 16.38
CA SER A 80 1.10 6.78 15.69
C SER A 80 1.33 5.31 15.33
N ASP A 81 2.06 5.09 14.25
CA ASP A 81 2.29 3.74 13.73
C ASP A 81 3.66 3.74 13.05
N ASP A 82 4.53 2.85 13.48
CA ASP A 82 5.88 2.78 12.95
C ASP A 82 5.88 2.51 11.45
N ALA A 83 4.96 1.70 10.97
CA ALA A 83 4.91 1.39 9.54
C ALA A 83 4.57 2.62 8.72
N VAL A 84 3.75 3.51 9.24
CA VAL A 84 3.45 4.77 8.56
C VAL A 84 4.71 5.61 8.46
N ASP A 85 5.50 5.66 9.53
CA ASP A 85 6.75 6.42 9.51
C ASP A 85 7.75 5.78 8.55
N ASN A 86 7.76 4.47 8.45
CA ASN A 86 8.70 3.76 7.60
C ASN A 86 8.49 4.04 6.11
N TYR A 87 7.29 4.44 5.73
CA TYR A 87 6.97 4.68 4.33
C TYR A 87 7.91 5.70 3.68
N MET A 88 8.29 6.73 4.42
CA MET A 88 9.18 7.76 3.89
C MET A 88 10.61 7.64 4.43
N SER A 89 10.89 6.62 5.23
CA SER A 89 12.20 6.45 5.81
C SER A 89 13.18 5.90 4.79
N THR A 90 14.43 6.26 4.95
CA THR A 90 15.50 5.75 4.10
C THR A 90 15.86 4.34 4.51
N ILE A 91 15.87 3.42 3.55
CA ILE A 91 16.13 2.02 3.77
C ILE A 91 17.42 1.62 3.06
N ASP A 92 18.31 0.96 3.76
CA ASP A 92 19.57 0.52 3.20
C ASP A 92 19.40 -0.64 2.22
N PRO A 93 20.32 -0.79 1.29
CA PRO A 93 20.26 -1.94 0.35
C PRO A 93 20.19 -3.26 1.09
N GLY A 94 19.34 -4.14 0.62
CA GLY A 94 19.16 -5.48 1.19
C GLY A 94 18.25 -5.56 2.39
N LYS A 95 17.69 -4.43 2.82
CA LYS A 95 16.82 -4.43 3.99
C LYS A 95 15.35 -4.44 3.60
N THR A 96 14.53 -5.04 4.46
CA THR A 96 13.08 -5.09 4.28
C THR A 96 12.42 -4.45 5.49
N VAL A 97 11.41 -3.63 5.24
CA VAL A 97 10.62 -3.03 6.32
C VAL A 97 9.14 -3.12 5.97
N THR A 98 8.30 -3.15 6.98
CA THR A 98 6.87 -3.05 6.77
C THR A 98 6.52 -1.57 6.75
N VAL A 99 5.79 -1.15 5.74
CA VAL A 99 5.34 0.24 5.62
C VAL A 99 3.82 0.26 5.55
N CYS A 100 3.25 1.42 5.80
CA CYS A 100 1.80 1.58 5.75
C CYS A 100 1.47 2.85 5.02
N GLN A 101 0.54 2.75 4.08
CA GLN A 101 -0.05 3.92 3.45
C GLN A 101 -1.49 4.01 3.92
N VAL A 102 -1.96 5.21 4.16
CA VAL A 102 -3.27 5.44 4.76
C VAL A 102 -4.11 6.28 3.82
N PHE A 103 -5.32 5.83 3.56
CA PHE A 103 -6.24 6.51 2.66
C PHE A 103 -7.54 6.83 3.38
N LEU A 104 -8.09 8.00 3.08
CA LEU A 104 -9.37 8.41 3.65
C LEU A 104 -10.49 7.66 2.93
N LEU A 105 -11.29 6.92 3.67
CA LEU A 105 -12.37 6.14 3.07
C LEU A 105 -13.60 7.00 2.81
N LYS A 106 -14.29 6.72 1.73
CA LYS A 106 -15.58 7.35 1.47
C LYS A 106 -16.69 6.60 2.18
N ASP A 107 -16.54 5.29 2.32
CA ASP A 107 -17.44 4.48 3.14
C ASP A 107 -16.67 3.24 3.59
N THR A 108 -17.24 2.49 4.52
CA THR A 108 -16.56 1.37 5.14
C THR A 108 -17.08 0.02 4.64
N THR A 109 -17.85 0.00 3.59
CA THR A 109 -18.43 -1.25 3.09
C THR A 109 -18.12 -1.52 1.62
N SER A 110 -17.85 -0.50 0.83
CA SER A 110 -17.56 -0.69 -0.59
C SER A 110 -16.14 -1.22 -0.79
N ASP A 111 -15.95 -2.04 -1.81
CA ASP A 111 -14.65 -2.57 -2.13
C ASP A 111 -13.69 -1.45 -2.46
N VAL A 112 -12.42 -1.67 -2.15
CA VAL A 112 -11.36 -0.73 -2.50
C VAL A 112 -10.48 -1.39 -3.55
N THR A 113 -10.25 -0.68 -4.64
CA THR A 113 -9.33 -1.15 -5.67
C THR A 113 -7.97 -0.49 -5.44
N LEU A 114 -6.95 -1.32 -5.29
CA LEU A 114 -5.57 -0.85 -5.11
C LEU A 114 -4.83 -1.03 -6.41
N GLN A 115 -4.05 -0.04 -6.79
CA GLN A 115 -3.18 -0.10 -7.97
C GLN A 115 -1.81 0.38 -7.58
N GLY A 116 -0.81 -0.43 -7.85
CA GLY A 116 0.57 -0.11 -7.53
C GLY A 116 1.43 -0.12 -8.77
N LYS A 117 2.47 0.70 -8.79
CA LYS A 117 3.40 0.77 -9.91
C LYS A 117 4.73 1.33 -9.47
N GLU A 118 5.74 1.12 -10.31
CA GLU A 118 7.03 1.73 -10.09
C GLU A 118 6.87 3.24 -10.29
N THR A 119 7.34 4.02 -9.33
CA THR A 119 7.20 5.46 -9.39
C THR A 119 8.00 6.04 -10.57
N LEU A 120 9.24 5.57 -10.73
CA LEU A 120 10.09 6.04 -11.82
C LEU A 120 9.96 5.10 -12.99
N ASN A 121 8.79 5.09 -13.60
CA ASN A 121 8.48 4.20 -14.67
C ASN A 121 8.75 4.90 -15.99
N VAL A 122 9.84 4.62 -16.61
CA VAL A 122 10.24 5.29 -17.84
C VAL A 122 9.54 4.69 -19.04
N SER A 123 9.45 3.40 -19.13
CA SER A 123 8.77 2.81 -20.25
C SER A 123 8.28 1.43 -19.87
N GLY A 124 7.03 1.33 -19.58
CA GLY A 124 6.43 0.05 -19.32
C GLY A 124 6.84 -0.61 -18.03
N GLY A 125 7.04 0.15 -16.98
CA GLY A 125 7.36 -0.43 -15.69
C GLY A 125 6.27 -1.36 -15.20
N GLN A 126 6.58 -2.14 -14.19
CA GLN A 126 5.64 -3.11 -13.65
C GLN A 126 4.50 -2.45 -12.91
N THR A 127 3.32 -3.08 -12.99
CA THR A 127 2.16 -2.64 -12.24
C THR A 127 1.56 -3.84 -11.53
N THR A 128 0.78 -3.57 -10.50
CA THR A 128 0.13 -4.61 -9.73
C THR A 128 -1.19 -4.06 -9.19
N SER A 129 -2.15 -4.92 -8.94
CA SER A 129 -3.45 -4.46 -8.44
C SER A 129 -4.07 -5.49 -7.52
N GLN A 130 -5.01 -5.03 -6.71
CA GLN A 130 -5.70 -5.89 -5.75
C GLN A 130 -7.02 -5.25 -5.39
N ILE A 131 -8.04 -6.06 -5.15
CA ILE A 131 -9.33 -5.56 -4.67
C ILE A 131 -9.49 -6.01 -3.23
N LEU A 132 -9.76 -5.08 -2.35
CA LEU A 132 -10.01 -5.37 -0.94
C LEU A 132 -11.50 -5.35 -0.68
N LYS A 133 -11.97 -6.37 0.00
CA LYS A 133 -13.37 -6.45 0.40
C LYS A 133 -13.45 -5.94 1.83
N LEU A 134 -14.08 -4.81 2.02
CA LEU A 134 -14.18 -4.20 3.36
C LEU A 134 -15.31 -4.81 4.18
N LYS A 135 -16.28 -5.42 3.53
CA LYS A 135 -17.40 -5.95 4.24
C LYS A 135 -17.52 -7.45 4.10
#